data_cd8e41ce38e66fef7b4ed5a6757da639
#
_entry.id   cd8e41ce38e66fef7b4ed5a6757da639
#
_cell.length_a   1.000
_cell.length_b   1.000
_cell.length_c   1.000
_cell.angle_alpha   90.00
_cell.angle_beta   90.00
_cell.angle_gamma   90.00
#
_symmetry.space_group_name_H-M   'P 1'
#
loop_
_entity.id
_entity.type
_entity.pdbx_description
1 polymer ?
#
loop_
_entity_poly.entity_id
_entity_poly.type
_entity_poly.pdbx_seq_one_letter_code
_entity_poly.pdbx_strand_id
1 'polypeptide(L)'
;MPDDRKEKTSEADARAVAEFIHGAFYSPQARARNTPARIEFSRLTQRRYRESVADLLSGFAETRQTERSGGLQAEYFQSKGMNKKDKSALQRIDPIVRFDFGTNSPTPDITADQFSIAWSGSVLAPESGEYQFRVTTPNGARLYVNTDLAAGDSNRRDDSDAKREVALVDLWVSSGGVERQGSGALYLLGGRSYPLRLDYFKFKEKTAAVRLEWKPPHGPWTGIPSSVLSPDGSSATPIIGTSFPAEDSSLGYERGHSISKEWWRTITRAGTETSELVAERLPRLAGLPADLTNRTELSRRMQDFCAQLAERAFRRPLDTELRHRTVDLWFQPGVALEDSVKRSVLAVM
;
A
#
# COMPACT_ATOMS: atom_id res chain seq x y z
N MET A 1 -14.64 6.31 56.07
CA MET A 1 -14.04 7.61 55.75
C MET A 1 -12.54 7.44 55.76
N PRO A 2 -11.82 7.56 54.65
CA PRO A 2 -10.37 7.56 54.68
C PRO A 2 -9.89 8.88 55.25
N ASP A 3 -8.90 8.78 56.13
CA ASP A 3 -8.30 9.87 56.92
C ASP A 3 -7.44 10.74 56.00
N ASP A 4 -7.85 11.97 55.78
CA ASP A 4 -7.26 12.94 54.87
C ASP A 4 -6.08 13.69 55.55
N ARG A 5 -5.20 12.94 56.23
CA ARG A 5 -3.94 13.51 56.74
C ARG A 5 -2.93 13.62 55.60
N LYS A 6 -2.93 14.74 54.93
CA LYS A 6 -1.78 15.18 54.14
C LYS A 6 -0.61 15.40 55.10
N GLU A 7 0.16 14.36 55.38
CA GLU A 7 1.49 14.55 55.96
C GLU A 7 2.31 15.41 54.99
N LYS A 8 2.55 16.67 55.39
CA LYS A 8 3.46 17.52 54.63
C LYS A 8 4.83 16.90 54.74
N THR A 9 5.35 16.45 53.59
CA THR A 9 6.74 15.97 53.47
C THR A 9 7.68 17.06 54.09
N SER A 10 8.54 16.68 55.01
CA SER A 10 9.49 17.62 55.61
C SER A 10 10.49 18.12 54.56
N GLU A 11 11.03 19.31 54.74
CA GLU A 11 12.09 19.81 53.85
C GLU A 11 13.31 18.88 53.81
N ALA A 12 13.60 18.21 54.92
CA ALA A 12 14.69 17.24 55.00
C ALA A 12 14.39 16.00 54.11
N ASP A 13 13.16 15.48 54.16
CA ASP A 13 12.76 14.34 53.31
C ASP A 13 12.75 14.73 51.82
N ALA A 14 12.26 15.91 51.48
CA ALA A 14 12.26 16.44 50.14
C ALA A 14 13.70 16.57 49.59
N ARG A 15 14.62 17.04 50.41
CA ARG A 15 16.05 17.15 50.04
C ARG A 15 16.69 15.80 49.89
N ALA A 16 16.43 14.85 50.79
CA ALA A 16 16.95 13.48 50.71
C ALA A 16 16.48 12.77 49.42
N VAL A 17 15.19 12.93 49.05
CA VAL A 17 14.64 12.38 47.80
C VAL A 17 15.29 13.04 46.58
N ALA A 18 15.49 14.36 46.60
CA ALA A 18 16.14 15.08 45.52
C ALA A 18 17.59 14.64 45.32
N GLU A 19 18.35 14.48 46.44
CA GLU A 19 19.73 13.97 46.41
C GLU A 19 19.81 12.54 45.90
N PHE A 20 18.86 11.67 46.32
CA PHE A 20 18.76 10.30 45.82
C PHE A 20 18.49 10.28 44.30
N ILE A 21 17.52 11.05 43.83
CA ILE A 21 17.21 11.14 42.41
C ILE A 21 18.40 11.69 41.62
N HIS A 22 19.03 12.78 42.13
CA HIS A 22 20.22 13.31 41.48
C HIS A 22 21.37 12.29 41.46
N GLY A 23 21.64 11.61 42.55
CA GLY A 23 22.67 10.57 42.64
C GLY A 23 22.42 9.39 41.73
N ALA A 24 21.15 8.93 41.68
CA ALA A 24 20.76 7.76 40.90
C ALA A 24 20.71 8.01 39.38
N PHE A 25 20.32 9.23 38.95
CA PHE A 25 20.02 9.48 37.52
C PHE A 25 20.89 10.61 36.91
N TYR A 26 21.35 11.58 37.67
CA TYR A 26 21.98 12.77 37.10
C TYR A 26 23.47 12.95 37.52
N SER A 27 23.96 12.16 38.47
CA SER A 27 25.38 12.18 38.81
C SER A 27 26.26 11.74 37.63
N PRO A 28 27.55 12.15 37.58
CA PRO A 28 28.49 11.73 36.58
C PRO A 28 28.59 10.17 36.48
N GLN A 29 28.57 9.50 37.64
CA GLN A 29 28.59 8.05 37.72
C GLN A 29 27.29 7.40 37.17
N ALA A 30 26.14 8.00 37.44
CA ALA A 30 24.86 7.56 36.91
C ALA A 30 24.79 7.75 35.39
N ARG A 31 25.25 8.88 34.87
CA ARG A 31 25.37 9.17 33.46
C ARG A 31 26.30 8.16 32.75
N ALA A 32 27.43 7.84 33.34
CA ALA A 32 28.37 6.84 32.79
C ALA A 32 27.77 5.45 32.75
N ARG A 33 26.96 5.06 33.78
CA ARG A 33 26.22 3.78 33.77
C ARG A 33 25.03 3.75 32.81
N ASN A 34 24.35 4.88 32.65
CA ASN A 34 23.19 5.03 31.80
C ASN A 34 23.53 5.49 30.37
N THR A 35 24.82 5.56 30.02
CA THR A 35 25.19 5.73 28.62
C THR A 35 24.66 4.53 27.85
N PRO A 36 23.67 4.70 26.96
CA PRO A 36 23.15 3.56 26.21
C PRO A 36 24.32 2.91 25.47
N ALA A 37 24.38 1.58 25.49
CA ALA A 37 25.36 0.85 24.71
C ALA A 37 25.28 1.38 23.28
N ARG A 38 26.43 1.79 22.72
CA ARG A 38 26.50 2.29 21.35
C ARG A 38 25.97 1.18 20.45
N ILE A 39 24.81 1.40 19.86
CA ILE A 39 24.28 0.51 18.85
C ILE A 39 25.14 0.74 17.62
N GLU A 40 26.12 -0.14 17.41
CA GLU A 40 27.06 -0.01 16.29
C GLU A 40 26.36 -0.26 14.96
N PHE A 41 25.42 -1.22 14.92
CA PHE A 41 24.65 -1.54 13.74
C PHE A 41 23.26 -2.06 14.14
N SER A 42 22.22 -1.45 13.58
CA SER A 42 20.87 -1.98 13.55
C SER A 42 20.43 -2.14 12.11
N ARG A 43 19.83 -3.28 11.77
CA ARG A 43 19.18 -3.46 10.47
C ARG A 43 17.85 -2.72 10.44
N LEU A 44 17.35 -2.47 9.25
CA LEU A 44 15.96 -2.03 9.11
C LEU A 44 15.02 -3.14 9.59
N THR A 45 13.99 -2.78 10.35
CA THR A 45 12.89 -3.71 10.64
C THR A 45 12.10 -3.97 9.35
N GLN A 46 11.32 -5.06 9.31
CA GLN A 46 10.51 -5.39 8.14
C GLN A 46 9.60 -4.22 7.72
N ARG A 47 9.00 -3.53 8.69
CA ARG A 47 8.16 -2.35 8.44
C ARG A 47 8.97 -1.23 7.81
N ARG A 48 10.11 -0.88 8.40
CA ARG A 48 11.00 0.17 7.90
C ARG A 48 11.57 -0.15 6.52
N TYR A 49 11.88 -1.41 6.25
CA TYR A 49 12.33 -1.83 4.94
C TYR A 49 11.24 -1.59 3.88
N ARG A 50 10.01 -2.08 4.13
CA ARG A 50 8.89 -1.87 3.21
C ARG A 50 8.56 -0.40 3.00
N GLU A 51 8.54 0.40 4.07
CA GLU A 51 8.36 1.86 4.01
C GLU A 51 9.44 2.51 3.14
N SER A 52 10.71 2.18 3.38
CA SER A 52 11.84 2.75 2.63
C SER A 52 11.80 2.42 1.13
N VAL A 53 11.48 1.17 0.78
CA VAL A 53 11.32 0.77 -0.64
C VAL A 53 10.13 1.50 -1.27
N ALA A 54 8.99 1.56 -0.59
CA ALA A 54 7.82 2.25 -1.10
C ALA A 54 8.06 3.76 -1.26
N ASP A 55 8.76 4.40 -0.31
CA ASP A 55 9.14 5.83 -0.41
C ASP A 55 10.10 6.07 -1.58
N LEU A 56 11.11 5.21 -1.72
CA LEU A 56 12.09 5.30 -2.79
C LEU A 56 11.42 5.25 -4.17
N LEU A 57 10.51 4.27 -4.38
CA LEU A 57 9.84 4.08 -5.66
C LEU A 57 8.73 5.11 -5.90
N SER A 58 7.99 5.51 -4.85
CA SER A 58 6.95 6.55 -4.96
C SER A 58 7.52 7.91 -5.37
N GLY A 59 8.78 8.18 -5.05
CA GLY A 59 9.45 9.41 -5.47
C GLY A 59 9.62 9.56 -6.99
N PHE A 60 9.41 8.50 -7.78
CA PHE A 60 9.41 8.53 -9.24
C PHE A 60 8.00 8.55 -9.86
N ALA A 61 6.96 8.38 -9.05
CA ALA A 61 5.58 8.42 -9.50
C ALA A 61 4.97 9.81 -9.23
N GLU A 62 4.04 10.24 -10.08
CA GLU A 62 3.22 11.41 -9.77
C GLU A 62 2.37 11.13 -8.53
N THR A 63 2.59 11.89 -7.47
CA THR A 63 1.79 11.78 -6.25
C THR A 63 0.51 12.59 -6.45
N ARG A 64 -0.62 11.91 -6.61
CA ARG A 64 -1.94 12.55 -6.49
C ARG A 64 -2.26 12.69 -5.01
N GLN A 65 -2.38 13.91 -4.54
CA GLN A 65 -2.87 14.17 -3.20
C GLN A 65 -4.37 13.95 -3.15
N THR A 66 -4.82 13.27 -2.12
CA THR A 66 -6.25 13.07 -1.85
C THR A 66 -6.74 14.29 -1.08
N GLU A 67 -7.53 15.15 -1.75
CA GLU A 67 -8.01 16.41 -1.16
C GLU A 67 -9.39 16.25 -0.50
N ARG A 68 -10.20 15.32 -0.99
CA ARG A 68 -11.57 15.10 -0.51
C ARG A 68 -11.67 13.79 0.28
N SER A 69 -12.48 13.80 1.31
CA SER A 69 -12.87 12.61 2.06
C SER A 69 -14.39 12.48 2.11
N GLY A 70 -14.88 11.31 2.50
CA GLY A 70 -16.30 11.12 2.75
C GLY A 70 -17.00 10.11 1.86
N GLY A 71 -16.28 9.26 1.13
CA GLY A 71 -16.89 8.18 0.35
C GLY A 71 -16.16 7.88 -0.95
N LEU A 72 -16.77 7.08 -1.80
CA LEU A 72 -16.28 6.70 -3.13
C LEU A 72 -17.13 7.35 -4.21
N GLN A 73 -16.51 7.68 -5.34
CA GLN A 73 -17.24 8.05 -6.55
C GLN A 73 -17.99 6.83 -7.07
N ALA A 74 -19.29 6.91 -7.16
CA ALA A 74 -20.17 5.87 -7.67
C ALA A 74 -20.75 6.26 -9.03
N GLU A 75 -20.63 5.37 -10.00
CA GLU A 75 -21.22 5.50 -11.32
C GLU A 75 -22.23 4.36 -11.54
N TYR A 76 -23.47 4.71 -11.82
CA TYR A 76 -24.58 3.76 -11.99
C TYR A 76 -24.92 3.63 -13.47
N PHE A 77 -25.05 2.41 -13.98
CA PHE A 77 -25.29 2.12 -15.39
C PHE A 77 -26.53 1.22 -15.55
N GLN A 78 -27.31 1.47 -16.60
CA GLN A 78 -28.45 0.63 -16.98
C GLN A 78 -28.00 -0.77 -17.46
N SER A 79 -26.76 -0.92 -17.92
CA SER A 79 -26.23 -2.17 -18.46
C SER A 79 -25.60 -3.06 -17.38
N LYS A 80 -25.44 -4.36 -17.67
CA LYS A 80 -24.71 -5.32 -16.82
C LYS A 80 -23.20 -5.18 -16.87
N GLY A 81 -22.66 -4.34 -17.75
CA GLY A 81 -21.24 -4.42 -18.14
C GLY A 81 -20.41 -3.17 -17.87
N MET A 82 -20.95 -2.07 -17.31
CA MET A 82 -20.21 -0.81 -17.12
C MET A 82 -19.43 -0.41 -18.38
N ASN A 83 -20.05 -0.60 -19.55
CA ASN A 83 -19.39 -0.35 -20.82
C ASN A 83 -19.18 1.17 -20.96
N LYS A 84 -17.96 1.61 -21.33
CA LYS A 84 -17.68 3.03 -21.60
C LYS A 84 -18.58 3.68 -22.66
N LYS A 85 -19.23 2.87 -23.52
CA LYS A 85 -20.23 3.34 -24.49
C LYS A 85 -21.58 3.64 -23.85
N ASP A 86 -21.86 3.05 -22.68
CA ASP A 86 -23.07 3.30 -21.93
C ASP A 86 -22.78 4.52 -21.02
N LYS A 87 -23.49 5.61 -21.24
CA LYS A 87 -23.41 6.75 -20.34
C LYS A 87 -23.90 6.32 -18.96
N SER A 88 -23.22 6.76 -17.90
CA SER A 88 -23.72 6.56 -16.55
C SER A 88 -25.05 7.32 -16.39
N ALA A 89 -26.07 6.63 -15.88
CA ALA A 89 -27.38 7.22 -15.60
C ALA A 89 -27.33 8.14 -14.37
N LEU A 90 -26.44 7.81 -13.41
CA LEU A 90 -26.26 8.60 -12.19
C LEU A 90 -24.79 8.54 -11.76
N GLN A 91 -24.28 9.69 -11.31
CA GLN A 91 -23.00 9.80 -10.63
C GLN A 91 -23.20 10.50 -9.29
N ARG A 92 -22.65 9.93 -8.22
CA ARG A 92 -22.70 10.52 -6.88
C ARG A 92 -21.56 10.02 -6.01
N ILE A 93 -21.39 10.61 -4.84
CA ILE A 93 -20.49 10.08 -3.81
C ILE A 93 -21.32 9.22 -2.86
N ASP A 94 -20.92 7.94 -2.73
CA ASP A 94 -21.50 7.02 -1.77
C ASP A 94 -20.58 6.94 -0.54
N PRO A 95 -21.04 7.36 0.65
CA PRO A 95 -20.19 7.42 1.85
C PRO A 95 -19.80 6.03 2.38
N ILE A 96 -20.55 5.01 2.02
CA ILE A 96 -20.32 3.61 2.39
C ILE A 96 -20.89 2.69 1.30
N VAL A 97 -20.23 1.59 1.02
CA VAL A 97 -20.78 0.56 0.12
C VAL A 97 -21.48 -0.51 0.94
N ARG A 98 -22.75 -0.24 1.24
CA ARG A 98 -23.66 -1.15 1.93
C ARG A 98 -25.07 -0.90 1.44
N PHE A 99 -25.48 -1.66 0.42
CA PHE A 99 -26.75 -1.48 -0.27
C PHE A 99 -27.54 -2.79 -0.26
N ASP A 100 -28.81 -2.69 0.04
CA ASP A 100 -29.81 -3.71 -0.20
C ASP A 100 -30.93 -3.08 -1.05
N PHE A 101 -30.90 -3.36 -2.34
CA PHE A 101 -31.90 -2.88 -3.28
C PHE A 101 -33.15 -3.79 -3.31
N GLY A 102 -33.05 -4.98 -2.71
CA GLY A 102 -34.11 -5.97 -2.79
C GLY A 102 -34.48 -6.31 -4.23
N THR A 103 -35.75 -6.16 -4.57
CA THR A 103 -36.28 -6.33 -5.94
C THR A 103 -36.34 -5.01 -6.73
N ASN A 104 -35.95 -3.89 -6.14
CA ASN A 104 -36.07 -2.56 -6.71
C ASN A 104 -34.84 -2.18 -7.54
N SER A 105 -35.00 -1.11 -8.32
CA SER A 105 -33.90 -0.44 -9.00
C SER A 105 -33.13 0.48 -8.03
N PRO A 106 -31.84 0.77 -8.31
CA PRO A 106 -31.07 1.70 -7.49
C PRO A 106 -31.50 3.16 -7.63
N THR A 107 -32.14 3.52 -8.77
CA THR A 107 -32.66 4.86 -9.08
C THR A 107 -33.84 4.74 -10.03
N PRO A 108 -34.74 5.77 -10.12
CA PRO A 108 -35.88 5.76 -11.04
C PRO A 108 -35.49 5.61 -12.53
N ASP A 109 -34.30 6.08 -12.90
CA ASP A 109 -33.81 6.07 -14.29
C ASP A 109 -33.17 4.75 -14.72
N ILE A 110 -33.12 3.77 -13.81
CA ILE A 110 -32.50 2.45 -14.05
C ILE A 110 -33.55 1.37 -13.78
N THR A 111 -33.64 0.38 -14.67
CA THR A 111 -34.59 -0.73 -14.47
C THR A 111 -34.05 -1.73 -13.43
N ALA A 112 -34.98 -2.40 -12.74
CA ALA A 112 -34.62 -3.38 -11.71
C ALA A 112 -34.04 -4.70 -12.27
N ASP A 113 -34.24 -5.00 -13.55
CA ASP A 113 -33.87 -6.30 -14.16
C ASP A 113 -32.35 -6.47 -14.31
N GLN A 114 -31.69 -5.39 -14.70
CA GLN A 114 -30.22 -5.37 -14.86
C GLN A 114 -29.66 -3.98 -14.64
N PHE A 115 -28.55 -3.92 -13.91
CA PHE A 115 -27.76 -2.71 -13.73
C PHE A 115 -26.36 -3.05 -13.23
N SER A 116 -25.48 -2.09 -13.35
CA SER A 116 -24.13 -2.19 -12.76
C SER A 116 -23.74 -0.88 -12.08
N ILE A 117 -22.84 -1.00 -11.13
CA ILE A 117 -22.31 0.14 -10.37
C ILE A 117 -20.80 -0.02 -10.28
N ALA A 118 -20.08 1.05 -10.55
CA ALA A 118 -18.65 1.14 -10.33
C ALA A 118 -18.39 2.16 -9.22
N TRP A 119 -17.84 1.69 -8.10
CA TRP A 119 -17.30 2.56 -7.07
C TRP A 119 -15.80 2.69 -7.27
N SER A 120 -15.31 3.91 -7.33
CA SER A 120 -13.88 4.22 -7.49
C SER A 120 -13.45 5.34 -6.57
N GLY A 121 -12.16 5.33 -6.22
CA GLY A 121 -11.56 6.32 -5.34
C GLY A 121 -10.34 5.77 -4.62
N SER A 122 -10.19 6.14 -3.36
CA SER A 122 -9.08 5.64 -2.55
C SER A 122 -9.49 5.34 -1.11
N VAL A 123 -8.69 4.50 -0.45
CA VAL A 123 -8.83 4.17 0.97
C VAL A 123 -7.52 4.51 1.69
N LEU A 124 -7.63 5.30 2.76
CA LEU A 124 -6.52 5.62 3.66
C LEU A 124 -6.30 4.45 4.63
N ALA A 125 -5.08 3.94 4.70
CA ALA A 125 -4.67 2.99 5.75
C ALA A 125 -4.18 3.78 6.98
N PRO A 126 -4.86 3.74 8.13
CA PRO A 126 -4.42 4.46 9.32
C PRO A 126 -3.10 3.94 9.91
N GLU A 127 -2.84 2.64 9.80
CA GLU A 127 -1.65 1.97 10.34
C GLU A 127 -1.06 0.98 9.34
N SER A 128 0.22 0.62 9.51
CA SER A 128 0.88 -0.39 8.68
C SER A 128 0.53 -1.79 9.17
N GLY A 129 0.14 -2.68 8.27
CA GLY A 129 -0.16 -4.07 8.59
C GLY A 129 -1.00 -4.76 7.53
N GLU A 130 -1.43 -5.99 7.83
CA GLU A 130 -2.30 -6.76 6.96
C GLU A 130 -3.74 -6.32 7.11
N TYR A 131 -4.32 -5.86 6.01
CA TYR A 131 -5.73 -5.53 5.87
C TYR A 131 -6.44 -6.65 5.14
N GLN A 132 -7.59 -7.07 5.65
CA GLN A 132 -8.46 -7.99 4.94
C GLN A 132 -9.67 -7.23 4.43
N PHE A 133 -10.11 -7.53 3.21
CA PHE A 133 -11.29 -6.95 2.58
C PHE A 133 -12.27 -8.06 2.27
N ARG A 134 -13.56 -7.78 2.38
CA ARG A 134 -14.63 -8.73 2.17
C ARG A 134 -15.76 -8.09 1.37
N VAL A 135 -16.20 -8.79 0.35
CA VAL A 135 -17.40 -8.45 -0.41
C VAL A 135 -18.44 -9.52 -0.19
N THR A 136 -19.66 -9.12 0.18
CA THR A 136 -20.82 -10.00 0.34
C THR A 136 -21.89 -9.56 -0.63
N THR A 137 -22.37 -10.47 -1.49
CA THR A 137 -23.38 -10.17 -2.51
C THR A 137 -24.03 -11.45 -3.06
N PRO A 138 -25.34 -11.44 -3.43
CA PRO A 138 -25.96 -12.46 -4.26
C PRO A 138 -25.69 -12.30 -5.76
N ASN A 139 -25.01 -11.22 -6.18
CA ASN A 139 -24.80 -10.81 -7.57
C ASN A 139 -23.31 -10.89 -7.94
N GLY A 140 -22.92 -10.35 -9.09
CA GLY A 140 -21.52 -10.30 -9.49
C GLY A 140 -20.78 -9.11 -8.90
N ALA A 141 -19.55 -9.32 -8.40
CA ALA A 141 -18.69 -8.25 -7.91
C ALA A 141 -17.21 -8.57 -8.09
N ARG A 142 -16.39 -7.52 -8.26
CA ARG A 142 -14.92 -7.58 -8.25
C ARG A 142 -14.36 -6.39 -7.48
N LEU A 143 -13.45 -6.69 -6.56
CA LEU A 143 -12.75 -5.67 -5.78
C LEU A 143 -11.28 -5.62 -6.19
N TYR A 144 -10.80 -4.43 -6.46
CA TYR A 144 -9.39 -4.11 -6.70
C TYR A 144 -8.92 -3.12 -5.65
N VAL A 145 -7.78 -3.39 -5.04
CA VAL A 145 -7.15 -2.50 -4.06
C VAL A 145 -5.66 -2.42 -4.37
N ASN A 146 -5.11 -1.21 -4.40
CA ASN A 146 -3.71 -0.94 -4.67
C ASN A 146 -3.22 -1.49 -6.03
N THR A 147 -4.06 -1.40 -7.05
CA THR A 147 -3.75 -1.81 -8.43
C THR A 147 -3.81 -0.62 -9.38
N ASP A 148 -3.17 -0.71 -10.54
CA ASP A 148 -3.23 0.35 -11.55
C ASP A 148 -4.64 0.50 -12.14
N LEU A 149 -5.41 -0.60 -12.23
CA LEU A 149 -6.81 -0.57 -12.63
C LEU A 149 -7.67 0.23 -11.63
N ALA A 150 -7.44 0.04 -10.33
CA ALA A 150 -8.11 0.79 -9.30
C ALA A 150 -7.68 2.28 -9.33
N ALA A 151 -6.46 2.57 -9.74
CA ALA A 151 -5.95 3.94 -9.91
C ALA A 151 -6.56 4.69 -11.13
N GLY A 152 -7.40 4.01 -11.92
CA GLY A 152 -8.08 4.61 -13.07
C GLY A 152 -7.25 4.69 -14.34
N ASP A 153 -6.15 3.95 -14.42
CA ASP A 153 -5.36 3.83 -15.64
C ASP A 153 -6.09 2.94 -16.68
N SER A 154 -7.00 3.59 -17.39
CA SER A 154 -7.90 2.93 -18.33
C SER A 154 -7.25 2.61 -19.69
N ASN A 155 -6.01 3.00 -19.93
CA ASN A 155 -5.30 2.74 -21.20
C ASN A 155 -4.84 1.28 -21.35
N ARG A 156 -4.93 0.47 -20.30
CA ARG A 156 -4.56 -0.97 -20.32
C ARG A 156 -5.70 -1.92 -20.66
N ARG A 157 -6.74 -1.46 -21.31
CA ARG A 157 -7.85 -2.33 -21.74
C ARG A 157 -7.66 -3.02 -23.09
N ASP A 158 -6.45 -2.99 -23.66
CA ASP A 158 -6.22 -3.71 -24.90
C ASP A 158 -5.88 -5.19 -24.63
N ASP A 159 -6.65 -6.07 -25.26
CA ASP A 159 -6.82 -7.50 -24.97
C ASP A 159 -5.63 -8.41 -25.33
N SER A 160 -4.49 -7.89 -25.69
CA SER A 160 -3.33 -8.67 -26.09
C SER A 160 -2.17 -8.50 -25.13
N ASP A 161 -1.88 -9.50 -24.31
CA ASP A 161 -0.65 -9.72 -23.54
C ASP A 161 -0.39 -8.90 -22.26
N ALA A 162 -1.25 -8.00 -21.82
CA ALA A 162 -1.11 -7.40 -20.48
C ALA A 162 -1.50 -8.43 -19.40
N LYS A 163 -0.58 -8.76 -18.52
CA LYS A 163 -0.87 -9.53 -17.29
C LYS A 163 -2.18 -8.98 -16.70
N ARG A 164 -3.25 -9.80 -16.71
CA ARG A 164 -4.54 -9.43 -16.11
C ARG A 164 -4.27 -9.07 -14.67
N GLU A 165 -4.57 -7.83 -14.30
CA GLU A 165 -4.56 -7.46 -12.88
C GLU A 165 -5.53 -8.37 -12.14
N VAL A 166 -5.01 -9.04 -11.12
CA VAL A 166 -5.79 -9.99 -10.33
C VAL A 166 -6.65 -9.19 -9.36
N ALA A 167 -7.96 -9.39 -9.44
CA ALA A 167 -8.86 -8.83 -8.44
C ALA A 167 -8.53 -9.39 -7.05
N LEU A 168 -8.54 -8.55 -6.03
CA LEU A 168 -8.36 -8.97 -4.63
C LEU A 168 -9.53 -9.90 -4.20
N VAL A 169 -10.73 -9.61 -4.71
CA VAL A 169 -11.91 -10.47 -4.57
C VAL A 169 -12.58 -10.58 -5.94
N ASP A 170 -12.77 -11.80 -6.42
CA ASP A 170 -13.47 -12.08 -7.69
C ASP A 170 -14.72 -12.95 -7.45
N LEU A 171 -15.87 -12.32 -7.52
CA LEU A 171 -17.20 -12.93 -7.48
C LEU A 171 -17.96 -12.62 -8.78
N TRP A 172 -17.26 -12.43 -9.91
CA TRP A 172 -17.82 -11.98 -11.20
C TRP A 172 -18.61 -13.05 -11.94
N VAL A 173 -19.49 -13.76 -11.23
CA VAL A 173 -20.34 -14.81 -11.76
C VAL A 173 -21.72 -14.68 -11.12
N SER A 174 -22.78 -14.85 -11.90
CA SER A 174 -24.13 -14.95 -11.35
C SER A 174 -24.23 -16.15 -10.39
N SER A 175 -24.84 -15.94 -9.23
CA SER A 175 -24.98 -16.96 -8.18
C SER A 175 -26.35 -17.65 -8.19
N GLY A 176 -27.25 -17.25 -9.10
CA GLY A 176 -28.65 -17.67 -9.03
C GLY A 176 -29.40 -17.06 -7.84
N GLY A 177 -28.94 -15.94 -7.32
CA GLY A 177 -29.56 -15.24 -6.18
C GLY A 177 -29.12 -15.72 -4.79
N VAL A 178 -28.14 -16.63 -4.72
CA VAL A 178 -27.55 -17.07 -3.43
C VAL A 178 -26.51 -16.09 -2.96
N GLU A 179 -26.63 -15.56 -1.74
CA GLU A 179 -25.62 -14.69 -1.14
C GLU A 179 -24.28 -15.42 -1.02
N ARG A 180 -23.22 -14.78 -1.51
CA ARG A 180 -21.84 -15.26 -1.44
C ARG A 180 -20.94 -14.25 -0.79
N GLN A 181 -19.88 -14.76 -0.22
CA GLN A 181 -18.85 -13.94 0.40
C GLN A 181 -17.49 -14.30 -0.19
N GLY A 182 -16.75 -13.29 -0.63
CA GLY A 182 -15.35 -13.40 -1.01
C GLY A 182 -14.50 -12.49 -0.15
N SER A 183 -13.28 -12.91 0.15
CA SER A 183 -12.31 -12.10 0.90
C SER A 183 -10.91 -12.22 0.33
N GLY A 184 -10.11 -11.17 0.53
CA GLY A 184 -8.71 -11.12 0.19
C GLY A 184 -7.95 -10.28 1.20
N ALA A 185 -6.64 -10.51 1.31
CA ALA A 185 -5.76 -9.79 2.23
C ALA A 185 -4.58 -9.18 1.48
N LEU A 186 -4.14 -8.01 1.93
CA LEU A 186 -2.91 -7.39 1.46
C LEU A 186 -2.30 -6.54 2.56
N TYR A 187 -0.97 -6.39 2.51
CA TYR A 187 -0.26 -5.50 3.43
C TYR A 187 -0.35 -4.07 2.94
N LEU A 188 -0.73 -3.13 3.82
CA LEU A 188 -0.75 -1.69 3.54
C LEU A 188 0.17 -0.96 4.53
N LEU A 189 0.77 0.15 4.07
CA LEU A 189 1.58 1.04 4.88
C LEU A 189 0.71 2.17 5.42
N GLY A 190 0.82 2.44 6.71
CA GLY A 190 0.05 3.47 7.38
C GLY A 190 0.33 4.89 6.88
N GLY A 191 -0.69 5.74 6.96
CA GLY A 191 -0.62 7.12 6.50
C GLY A 191 -0.68 7.32 4.99
N ARG A 192 -0.96 6.27 4.20
CA ARG A 192 -1.05 6.34 2.73
C ARG A 192 -2.46 6.02 2.25
N SER A 193 -2.85 6.69 1.17
CA SER A 193 -4.08 6.40 0.44
C SER A 193 -3.80 5.46 -0.72
N TYR A 194 -4.62 4.43 -0.83
CA TYR A 194 -4.51 3.38 -1.83
C TYR A 194 -5.70 3.42 -2.78
N PRO A 195 -5.50 3.26 -4.10
CA PRO A 195 -6.61 3.20 -5.03
C PRO A 195 -7.49 1.99 -4.70
N LEU A 196 -8.80 2.22 -4.74
CA LEU A 196 -9.83 1.22 -4.51
C LEU A 196 -10.89 1.32 -5.61
N ARG A 197 -11.24 0.17 -6.16
CA ARG A 197 -12.34 0.04 -7.12
C ARG A 197 -13.15 -1.20 -6.82
N LEU A 198 -14.46 -1.04 -6.73
CA LEU A 198 -15.42 -2.14 -6.66
C LEU A 198 -16.36 -2.05 -7.86
N ASP A 199 -16.33 -3.07 -8.68
CA ASP A 199 -17.26 -3.27 -9.78
C ASP A 199 -18.36 -4.24 -9.34
N TYR A 200 -19.62 -3.91 -9.62
CA TYR A 200 -20.78 -4.69 -9.23
C TYR A 200 -21.77 -4.77 -10.39
N PHE A 201 -22.42 -5.91 -10.58
CA PHE A 201 -23.53 -6.03 -11.52
C PHE A 201 -24.63 -6.95 -11.00
N LYS A 202 -25.87 -6.62 -11.34
CA LYS A 202 -27.05 -7.47 -11.29
C LYS A 202 -27.48 -7.82 -12.70
N PHE A 203 -27.81 -9.08 -12.96
CA PHE A 203 -28.31 -9.53 -14.24
C PHE A 203 -29.27 -10.70 -14.06
N LYS A 204 -30.58 -10.44 -14.24
CA LYS A 204 -31.68 -11.42 -14.16
C LYS A 204 -31.91 -12.08 -12.78
N GLU A 205 -31.10 -11.80 -11.76
CA GLU A 205 -31.40 -12.24 -10.41
C GLU A 205 -32.62 -11.48 -9.84
N LYS A 206 -33.35 -12.13 -8.92
CA LYS A 206 -34.53 -11.56 -8.31
C LYS A 206 -34.17 -10.38 -7.39
N THR A 207 -33.10 -10.51 -6.63
CA THR A 207 -32.68 -9.52 -5.63
C THR A 207 -31.30 -8.95 -5.93
N ALA A 208 -31.04 -7.76 -5.41
CA ALA A 208 -29.75 -7.08 -5.54
C ALA A 208 -29.30 -6.55 -4.19
N ALA A 209 -28.08 -6.91 -3.80
CA ALA A 209 -27.44 -6.39 -2.58
C ALA A 209 -25.91 -6.46 -2.71
N VAL A 210 -25.21 -5.52 -2.07
CA VAL A 210 -23.75 -5.53 -1.99
C VAL A 210 -23.29 -4.89 -0.70
N ARG A 211 -22.27 -5.50 -0.08
CA ARG A 211 -21.63 -4.98 1.12
C ARG A 211 -20.13 -5.13 1.00
N LEU A 212 -19.41 -4.03 1.20
CA LEU A 212 -17.97 -3.98 1.29
C LEU A 212 -17.57 -3.74 2.76
N GLU A 213 -16.75 -4.63 3.28
CA GLU A 213 -16.23 -4.56 4.63
C GLU A 213 -14.71 -4.73 4.62
N TRP A 214 -14.07 -4.23 5.64
CA TRP A 214 -12.65 -4.44 5.87
C TRP A 214 -12.39 -4.87 7.31
N LYS A 215 -11.22 -5.43 7.51
CA LYS A 215 -10.66 -5.73 8.83
C LYS A 215 -9.26 -5.13 8.86
N PRO A 216 -9.05 -3.99 9.52
CA PRO A 216 -7.72 -3.41 9.71
C PRO A 216 -6.88 -4.30 10.64
N PRO A 217 -5.55 -4.10 10.69
CA PRO A 217 -4.69 -4.76 11.66
C PRO A 217 -5.26 -4.60 13.06
N HIS A 218 -5.28 -5.70 13.82
CA HIS A 218 -5.81 -5.74 15.20
C HIS A 218 -7.29 -5.34 15.39
N GLY A 219 -8.00 -4.98 14.30
CA GLY A 219 -9.41 -4.56 14.34
C GLY A 219 -10.40 -5.68 14.01
N PRO A 220 -11.70 -5.47 14.28
CA PRO A 220 -12.77 -6.36 13.86
C PRO A 220 -13.17 -6.11 12.39
N TRP A 221 -14.01 -6.99 11.84
CA TRP A 221 -14.73 -6.73 10.60
C TRP A 221 -15.74 -5.60 10.76
N THR A 222 -15.62 -4.56 9.95
CA THR A 222 -16.55 -3.40 9.94
C THR A 222 -16.72 -2.90 8.50
N GLY A 223 -17.79 -2.15 8.25
CA GLY A 223 -17.87 -1.34 7.04
C GLY A 223 -16.73 -0.33 7.01
N ILE A 224 -16.20 -0.04 5.83
CA ILE A 224 -15.13 0.96 5.69
C ILE A 224 -15.70 2.33 6.06
N PRO A 225 -15.17 3.03 7.07
CA PRO A 225 -15.68 4.35 7.45
C PRO A 225 -15.50 5.37 6.33
N SER A 226 -16.48 6.24 6.13
CA SER A 226 -16.39 7.30 5.12
C SER A 226 -15.20 8.25 5.33
N SER A 227 -14.76 8.43 6.58
CA SER A 227 -13.62 9.28 6.94
C SER A 227 -12.27 8.81 6.38
N VAL A 228 -12.15 7.51 6.03
CA VAL A 228 -10.95 6.95 5.40
C VAL A 228 -11.14 6.68 3.91
N LEU A 229 -12.32 6.98 3.36
CA LEU A 229 -12.60 6.89 1.93
C LEU A 229 -12.50 8.25 1.27
N SER A 230 -12.04 8.28 0.01
CA SER A 230 -12.04 9.48 -0.82
C SER A 230 -12.53 9.14 -2.23
N PRO A 231 -13.33 10.03 -2.84
CA PRO A 231 -13.67 9.92 -4.26
C PRO A 231 -12.48 10.22 -5.17
N ASP A 232 -11.42 10.84 -4.64
CA ASP A 232 -10.21 11.11 -5.41
C ASP A 232 -9.38 9.84 -5.54
N GLY A 233 -8.97 9.53 -6.76
CA GLY A 233 -8.06 8.42 -7.01
C GLY A 233 -6.67 8.68 -6.46
N SER A 234 -5.97 7.63 -6.08
CA SER A 234 -4.55 7.66 -5.73
C SER A 234 -3.75 6.75 -6.66
N SER A 235 -2.43 6.91 -6.69
CA SER A 235 -1.56 5.99 -7.42
C SER A 235 -1.32 4.71 -6.62
N ALA A 236 -1.22 3.58 -7.33
CA ALA A 236 -0.84 2.33 -6.68
C ALA A 236 0.57 2.44 -6.07
N THR A 237 0.68 2.10 -4.81
CA THR A 237 1.95 2.11 -4.07
C THR A 237 2.65 0.76 -4.23
N PRO A 238 3.91 0.73 -4.66
CA PRO A 238 4.70 -0.50 -4.68
C PRO A 238 4.91 -1.02 -3.25
N ILE A 239 4.43 -2.21 -2.95
CA ILE A 239 4.60 -2.85 -1.64
C ILE A 239 5.19 -4.23 -1.84
N ILE A 240 6.25 -4.52 -1.09
CA ILE A 240 6.91 -5.82 -1.08
C ILE A 240 6.04 -6.82 -0.34
N GLY A 241 5.61 -7.87 -1.04
CA GLY A 241 4.77 -8.96 -0.52
C GLY A 241 5.55 -10.02 0.26
N THR A 242 6.88 -10.10 0.05
CA THR A 242 7.74 -11.07 0.73
C THR A 242 7.47 -11.11 2.23
N SER A 243 7.17 -12.31 2.75
CA SER A 243 6.95 -12.54 4.17
C SER A 243 8.29 -12.54 4.92
N PHE A 244 8.43 -11.68 5.90
CA PHE A 244 9.62 -11.58 6.77
C PHE A 244 9.43 -12.41 8.03
N PRO A 245 10.52 -12.91 8.64
CA PRO A 245 10.46 -13.54 9.96
C PRO A 245 10.03 -12.51 11.01
N ALA A 246 9.49 -13.01 12.12
CA ALA A 246 9.10 -12.16 13.24
C ALA A 246 10.26 -11.27 13.70
N GLU A 247 9.94 -10.02 14.05
CA GLU A 247 10.93 -9.07 14.56
C GLU A 247 11.30 -9.36 16.01
N ASP A 248 12.57 -9.09 16.34
CA ASP A 248 12.99 -8.98 17.71
C ASP A 248 12.35 -7.71 18.32
N SER A 249 11.52 -7.92 19.32
CA SER A 249 10.81 -6.84 19.99
C SER A 249 10.99 -6.88 21.50
N SER A 250 11.03 -5.73 22.13
CA SER A 250 10.93 -5.61 23.57
C SER A 250 10.11 -4.39 23.95
N LEU A 251 9.25 -4.54 24.97
CA LEU A 251 8.35 -3.46 25.43
C LEU A 251 7.50 -2.85 24.30
N GLY A 252 7.12 -3.67 23.30
CA GLY A 252 6.33 -3.22 22.15
C GLY A 252 7.10 -2.52 21.03
N TYR A 253 8.42 -2.39 21.14
CA TYR A 253 9.28 -1.77 20.12
C TYR A 253 10.05 -2.81 19.33
N GLU A 254 10.01 -2.72 18.01
CA GLU A 254 10.86 -3.48 17.10
C GLU A 254 12.30 -2.97 17.21
N ARG A 255 13.27 -3.86 17.39
CA ARG A 255 14.67 -3.50 17.68
C ARG A 255 15.60 -3.60 16.48
N GLY A 256 15.42 -4.59 15.62
CA GLY A 256 16.29 -4.81 14.46
C GLY A 256 17.74 -5.15 14.82
N HIS A 257 17.99 -5.77 15.97
CA HIS A 257 19.34 -6.12 16.42
C HIS A 257 19.79 -7.50 15.94
N SER A 258 18.86 -8.44 15.82
CA SER A 258 19.18 -9.80 15.40
C SER A 258 19.22 -9.94 13.87
N ILE A 259 20.22 -10.63 13.36
CA ILE A 259 20.33 -11.00 11.94
C ILE A 259 20.35 -12.53 11.89
N SER A 260 19.21 -13.14 11.61
CA SER A 260 19.08 -14.57 11.41
C SER A 260 19.41 -14.97 9.97
N LYS A 261 19.73 -16.26 9.77
CA LYS A 261 19.89 -16.81 8.41
C LYS A 261 18.61 -16.68 7.58
N GLU A 262 17.46 -16.74 8.24
CA GLU A 262 16.17 -16.58 7.60
C GLU A 262 15.94 -15.12 7.16
N TRP A 263 16.36 -14.15 7.98
CA TRP A 263 16.36 -12.74 7.59
C TRP A 263 17.18 -12.51 6.32
N TRP A 264 18.41 -13.06 6.25
CA TRP A 264 19.25 -12.94 5.07
C TRP A 264 18.58 -13.49 3.81
N ARG A 265 17.98 -14.67 3.90
CA ARG A 265 17.24 -15.26 2.76
C ARG A 265 16.07 -14.40 2.35
N THR A 266 15.36 -13.84 3.33
CA THR A 266 14.18 -13.00 3.09
C THR A 266 14.55 -11.68 2.45
N ILE A 267 15.61 -11.01 2.90
CA ILE A 267 16.05 -9.74 2.30
C ILE A 267 16.49 -9.93 0.84
N THR A 268 17.18 -11.02 0.54
CA THR A 268 17.55 -11.36 -0.84
C THR A 268 16.30 -11.57 -1.72
N ARG A 269 15.30 -12.27 -1.19
CA ARG A 269 14.03 -12.49 -1.88
C ARG A 269 13.25 -11.17 -2.08
N ALA A 270 13.21 -10.33 -1.06
CA ALA A 270 12.59 -9.01 -1.14
C ALA A 270 13.30 -8.09 -2.14
N GLY A 271 14.63 -8.15 -2.21
CA GLY A 271 15.41 -7.44 -3.24
C GLY A 271 15.08 -7.92 -4.65
N THR A 272 14.96 -9.24 -4.85
CA THR A 272 14.54 -9.81 -6.14
C THR A 272 13.14 -9.34 -6.52
N GLU A 273 12.17 -9.43 -5.61
CA GLU A 273 10.81 -8.93 -5.81
C GLU A 273 10.79 -7.44 -6.15
N THR A 274 11.60 -6.63 -5.45
CA THR A 274 11.75 -5.20 -5.75
C THR A 274 12.28 -4.98 -7.18
N SER A 275 13.27 -5.75 -7.61
CA SER A 275 13.85 -5.62 -8.95
C SER A 275 12.86 -6.00 -10.05
N GLU A 276 12.07 -7.03 -9.85
CA GLU A 276 11.00 -7.45 -10.76
C GLU A 276 9.90 -6.38 -10.85
N LEU A 277 9.46 -5.86 -9.72
CA LEU A 277 8.45 -4.82 -9.62
C LEU A 277 8.90 -3.52 -10.30
N VAL A 278 10.19 -3.14 -10.14
CA VAL A 278 10.76 -1.98 -10.84
C VAL A 278 10.78 -2.24 -12.34
N ALA A 279 11.20 -3.41 -12.79
CA ALA A 279 11.24 -3.75 -14.21
C ALA A 279 9.84 -3.74 -14.86
N GLU A 280 8.83 -4.28 -14.19
CA GLU A 280 7.44 -4.26 -14.64
C GLU A 280 6.88 -2.84 -14.78
N ARG A 281 7.26 -1.94 -13.88
CA ARG A 281 6.77 -0.54 -13.84
C ARG A 281 7.74 0.46 -14.46
N LEU A 282 8.82 -0.02 -15.08
CA LEU A 282 9.89 0.82 -15.59
C LEU A 282 9.43 1.93 -16.55
N PRO A 283 8.54 1.68 -17.53
CA PRO A 283 8.07 2.74 -18.42
C PRO A 283 7.50 3.93 -17.66
N ARG A 284 6.73 3.66 -16.60
CA ARG A 284 6.14 4.69 -15.74
C ARG A 284 7.15 5.34 -14.81
N LEU A 285 7.99 4.54 -14.12
CA LEU A 285 8.97 5.04 -13.17
C LEU A 285 10.07 5.87 -13.82
N ALA A 286 10.52 5.48 -15.01
CA ALA A 286 11.53 6.20 -15.77
C ALA A 286 10.96 7.24 -16.75
N GLY A 287 9.64 7.44 -16.77
CA GLY A 287 8.97 8.37 -17.69
C GLY A 287 9.27 8.07 -19.16
N LEU A 288 9.28 6.77 -19.53
CA LEU A 288 9.60 6.38 -20.91
C LEU A 288 8.39 6.63 -21.83
N PRO A 289 8.57 7.36 -22.94
CA PRO A 289 7.53 7.49 -23.95
C PRO A 289 7.16 6.12 -24.55
N ALA A 290 5.87 5.90 -24.81
CA ALA A 290 5.36 4.63 -25.35
C ALA A 290 5.88 4.32 -26.78
N ASP A 291 6.27 5.37 -27.53
CA ASP A 291 6.77 5.29 -28.90
C ASP A 291 8.30 5.25 -28.98
N LEU A 292 9.01 5.18 -27.84
CA LEU A 292 10.47 5.15 -27.82
C LEU A 292 11.02 3.79 -28.27
N THR A 293 11.42 3.71 -29.54
CA THR A 293 11.98 2.50 -30.14
C THR A 293 13.52 2.53 -30.28
N ASN A 294 14.13 3.69 -30.13
CA ASN A 294 15.59 3.83 -30.22
C ASN A 294 16.28 3.19 -29.02
N ARG A 295 16.96 2.06 -29.26
CA ARG A 295 17.62 1.26 -28.22
C ARG A 295 18.69 2.01 -27.43
N THR A 296 19.46 2.90 -28.11
CA THR A 296 20.52 3.67 -27.45
C THR A 296 19.94 4.70 -26.49
N GLU A 297 18.92 5.42 -26.91
CA GLU A 297 18.21 6.38 -26.06
C GLU A 297 17.46 5.69 -24.92
N LEU A 298 16.83 4.55 -25.19
CA LEU A 298 16.18 3.73 -24.17
C LEU A 298 17.19 3.27 -23.10
N SER A 299 18.35 2.74 -23.54
CA SER A 299 19.43 2.33 -22.63
C SER A 299 19.91 3.50 -21.77
N ARG A 300 20.13 4.68 -22.37
CA ARG A 300 20.54 5.87 -21.64
C ARG A 300 19.54 6.28 -20.57
N ARG A 301 18.26 6.35 -20.91
CA ARG A 301 17.20 6.71 -19.95
C ARG A 301 17.05 5.70 -18.80
N MET A 302 17.21 4.42 -19.09
CA MET A 302 17.21 3.38 -18.07
C MET A 302 18.42 3.47 -17.14
N GLN A 303 19.61 3.80 -17.67
CA GLN A 303 20.81 4.08 -16.87
C GLN A 303 20.63 5.31 -15.99
N ASP A 304 20.08 6.39 -16.54
CA ASP A 304 19.80 7.62 -15.79
C ASP A 304 18.80 7.36 -14.65
N PHE A 305 17.75 6.57 -14.90
CA PHE A 305 16.81 6.14 -13.88
C PHE A 305 17.50 5.32 -12.77
N CYS A 306 18.31 4.32 -13.14
CA CYS A 306 19.04 3.49 -12.17
C CYS A 306 20.03 4.33 -11.33
N ALA A 307 20.71 5.32 -11.95
CA ALA A 307 21.57 6.23 -11.21
C ALA A 307 20.79 7.09 -10.20
N GLN A 308 19.66 7.66 -10.61
CA GLN A 308 18.80 8.42 -9.71
C GLN A 308 18.24 7.56 -8.57
N LEU A 309 17.86 6.31 -8.88
CA LEU A 309 17.40 5.36 -7.88
C LEU A 309 18.49 5.10 -6.83
N ALA A 310 19.72 4.85 -7.28
CA ALA A 310 20.86 4.61 -6.41
C ALA A 310 21.21 5.85 -5.57
N GLU A 311 21.22 7.06 -6.13
CA GLU A 311 21.45 8.32 -5.40
C GLU A 311 20.42 8.53 -4.29
N ARG A 312 19.13 8.29 -4.58
CA ARG A 312 18.05 8.38 -3.59
C ARG A 312 18.19 7.32 -2.49
N ALA A 313 18.52 6.08 -2.86
CA ALA A 313 18.69 5.00 -1.89
C ALA A 313 19.87 5.24 -0.95
N PHE A 314 21.01 5.67 -1.49
CA PHE A 314 22.20 6.01 -0.70
C PHE A 314 22.12 7.40 -0.05
N ARG A 315 21.12 8.22 -0.41
CA ARG A 315 20.92 9.60 0.08
C ARG A 315 22.17 10.48 -0.13
N ARG A 316 22.90 10.24 -1.19
CA ARG A 316 24.09 11.01 -1.60
C ARG A 316 24.31 10.89 -3.11
N PRO A 317 24.99 11.87 -3.73
CA PRO A 317 25.45 11.72 -5.11
C PRO A 317 26.37 10.48 -5.27
N LEU A 318 26.29 9.83 -6.41
CA LEU A 318 27.15 8.71 -6.73
C LEU A 318 28.55 9.24 -7.12
N ASP A 319 29.59 8.77 -6.43
CA ASP A 319 30.95 8.87 -6.97
C ASP A 319 31.15 7.87 -8.13
N THR A 320 32.26 8.01 -8.86
CA THR A 320 32.54 7.20 -10.05
C THR A 320 32.57 5.70 -9.75
N GLU A 321 33.13 5.30 -8.61
CA GLU A 321 33.25 3.89 -8.24
C GLU A 321 31.87 3.30 -7.91
N LEU A 322 31.08 4.01 -7.11
CA LEU A 322 29.75 3.56 -6.70
C LEU A 322 28.82 3.52 -7.92
N ARG A 323 28.86 4.53 -8.81
CA ARG A 323 28.10 4.51 -10.04
C ARG A 323 28.48 3.32 -10.92
N HIS A 324 29.79 3.05 -11.07
CA HIS A 324 30.25 1.90 -11.85
C HIS A 324 29.70 0.59 -11.29
N ARG A 325 29.78 0.38 -9.98
CA ARG A 325 29.34 -0.86 -9.31
C ARG A 325 27.81 -1.06 -9.32
N THR A 326 27.05 0.01 -9.22
CA THR A 326 25.57 -0.07 -9.10
C THR A 326 24.87 0.06 -10.43
N VAL A 327 25.46 0.72 -11.43
CA VAL A 327 24.80 1.00 -12.71
C VAL A 327 25.62 0.50 -13.89
N ASP A 328 26.80 1.09 -14.13
CA ASP A 328 27.48 0.97 -15.43
C ASP A 328 27.94 -0.48 -15.73
N LEU A 329 28.33 -1.23 -14.69
CA LEU A 329 28.71 -2.65 -14.78
C LEU A 329 27.62 -3.53 -15.38
N TRP A 330 26.35 -3.17 -15.21
CA TRP A 330 25.21 -3.99 -15.60
C TRP A 330 24.71 -3.69 -17.02
N PHE A 331 25.01 -2.51 -17.58
CA PHE A 331 24.58 -2.10 -18.91
C PHE A 331 25.63 -2.43 -19.98
N GLN A 332 25.97 -3.71 -20.10
CA GLN A 332 26.96 -4.18 -21.06
C GLN A 332 26.34 -4.53 -22.42
N PRO A 333 27.08 -4.43 -23.51
CA PRO A 333 26.63 -4.92 -24.83
C PRO A 333 26.20 -6.39 -24.76
N GLY A 334 25.04 -6.72 -25.35
CA GLY A 334 24.52 -8.09 -25.38
C GLY A 334 23.64 -8.48 -24.20
N VAL A 335 23.59 -7.69 -23.14
CA VAL A 335 22.64 -7.89 -22.02
C VAL A 335 21.28 -7.28 -22.37
N ALA A 336 20.19 -7.97 -22.03
CA ALA A 336 18.86 -7.39 -22.14
C ALA A 336 18.72 -6.20 -21.20
N LEU A 337 18.11 -5.10 -21.68
CA LEU A 337 17.99 -3.88 -20.88
C LEU A 337 17.18 -4.08 -19.59
N GLU A 338 16.18 -4.93 -19.63
CA GLU A 338 15.40 -5.30 -18.45
C GLU A 338 16.25 -6.00 -17.38
N ASP A 339 17.12 -6.93 -17.82
CA ASP A 339 18.05 -7.63 -16.91
C ASP A 339 19.10 -6.66 -16.35
N SER A 340 19.54 -5.70 -17.13
CA SER A 340 20.46 -4.64 -16.70
C SER A 340 19.83 -3.82 -15.56
N VAL A 341 18.57 -3.43 -15.72
CA VAL A 341 17.82 -2.71 -14.67
C VAL A 341 17.64 -3.57 -13.43
N LYS A 342 17.21 -4.83 -13.58
CA LYS A 342 17.03 -5.75 -12.42
C LYS A 342 18.32 -5.91 -11.61
N ARG A 343 19.46 -6.11 -12.29
CA ARG A 343 20.76 -6.23 -11.63
C ARG A 343 21.21 -4.93 -10.96
N SER A 344 20.98 -3.79 -11.61
CA SER A 344 21.27 -2.47 -11.03
C SER A 344 20.44 -2.23 -9.77
N VAL A 345 19.14 -2.54 -9.77
CA VAL A 345 18.27 -2.44 -8.60
C VAL A 345 18.77 -3.37 -7.48
N LEU A 346 19.10 -4.63 -7.80
CA LEU A 346 19.64 -5.58 -6.82
C LEU A 346 20.96 -5.13 -6.19
N ALA A 347 21.80 -4.41 -6.94
CA ALA A 347 23.05 -3.86 -6.43
C ALA A 347 22.84 -2.71 -5.43
N VAL A 348 21.64 -2.15 -5.37
CA VAL A 348 21.26 -1.05 -4.47
C VAL A 348 20.50 -1.56 -3.24
N MET A 349 19.71 -2.68 -3.38
CA MET A 349 18.89 -3.27 -2.32
C MET A 349 19.67 -4.21 -1.41
#